data_9a541e0538fb3d225ca1833069a0ed19
#
_entry.id   9a541e0538fb3d225ca1833069a0ed19
#
_cell.length_a   1.000
_cell.length_b   1.000
_cell.length_c   1.000
_cell.angle_alpha   90.00
_cell.angle_beta   90.00
_cell.angle_gamma   90.00
#
_symmetry.space_group_name_H-M   'P 1'
#
loop_
_entity.id
_entity.type
_entity.pdbx_description
1 polymer ?
#
loop_
_entity_poly.entity_id
_entity_poly.type
_entity_poly.pdbx_seq_one_letter_code
_entity_poly.pdbx_strand_id
1 'polypeptide(L)'
;NTDEYDGIEFELKGNYQQKNRSTILCAARQLGISRESIIKGMATVCETTGLTGRWQTLGTQPLVICDTGHNAGGWQYLAEQISQVECDTCRMVFGMVDDKDMDAVMAMLPKNATYYWTQAETKRAVSSTVIMAKGKEYGLNGTPYPDVISAYRAALTDAASTDFVFVGGSSYVVADLLTRIIQKTT
;
A
#
# COMPACT_ATOMS: atom_id res chain seq x y z
N ASN A 1 10.02 21.90 -17.26
CA ASN A 1 11.24 21.62 -16.50
C ASN A 1 10.89 21.53 -15.03
N THR A 2 11.17 20.41 -14.37
CA THR A 2 10.87 20.18 -12.96
C THR A 2 12.06 20.51 -12.05
N ASP A 3 13.21 20.87 -12.63
CA ASP A 3 14.50 21.08 -11.94
C ASP A 3 14.42 22.16 -10.85
N GLU A 4 13.54 23.15 -11.04
CA GLU A 4 13.27 24.21 -10.04
C GLU A 4 12.72 23.68 -8.70
N TYR A 5 12.20 22.45 -8.69
CA TYR A 5 11.60 21.78 -7.54
C TYR A 5 12.38 20.55 -7.09
N ASP A 6 13.60 20.37 -7.60
CA ASP A 6 14.49 19.32 -7.12
C ASP A 6 14.89 19.58 -5.67
N GLY A 7 14.90 18.50 -4.86
CA GLY A 7 15.19 18.59 -3.44
C GLY A 7 14.02 19.04 -2.55
N ILE A 8 12.83 19.33 -3.12
CA ILE A 8 11.64 19.64 -2.30
C ILE A 8 11.12 18.35 -1.66
N GLU A 9 10.88 18.42 -0.36
CA GLU A 9 10.25 17.35 0.38
C GLU A 9 8.85 17.07 -0.16
N PHE A 10 8.56 15.77 -0.40
CA PHE A 10 7.25 15.30 -0.75
C PHE A 10 6.83 14.22 0.23
N GLU A 11 5.77 14.49 0.98
CA GLU A 11 5.34 13.64 2.09
C GLU A 11 4.93 12.23 1.62
N LEU A 12 4.44 12.09 0.38
CA LEU A 12 4.02 10.80 -0.18
C LEU A 12 5.24 10.01 -0.71
N LYS A 13 5.59 8.90 -0.05
CA LYS A 13 6.84 8.13 -0.27
C LYS A 13 6.73 7.01 -1.31
N GLY A 14 5.54 6.70 -1.85
CA GLY A 14 5.39 5.67 -2.90
C GLY A 14 6.14 6.04 -4.19
N ASN A 15 6.86 5.10 -4.81
CA ASN A 15 7.63 5.35 -6.04
C ASN A 15 6.77 5.90 -7.19
N TYR A 16 5.52 5.43 -7.32
CA TYR A 16 4.56 5.93 -8.30
C TYR A 16 4.17 7.40 -8.06
N GLN A 17 4.39 7.93 -6.85
CA GLN A 17 4.08 9.34 -6.51
C GLN A 17 5.01 10.33 -7.21
N GLN A 18 6.17 9.90 -7.71
CA GLN A 18 7.05 10.79 -8.50
C GLN A 18 6.38 11.28 -9.78
N LYS A 19 5.58 10.42 -10.44
CA LYS A 19 4.78 10.83 -11.61
C LYS A 19 3.65 11.78 -11.22
N ASN A 20 2.97 11.49 -10.10
CA ASN A 20 1.93 12.36 -9.58
C ASN A 20 2.50 13.74 -9.21
N ARG A 21 3.69 13.78 -8.56
CA ARG A 21 4.42 15.01 -8.26
C ARG A 21 4.63 15.85 -9.50
N SER A 22 5.14 15.28 -10.59
CA SER A 22 5.37 16.01 -11.84
C SER A 22 4.06 16.58 -12.42
N THR A 23 2.98 15.83 -12.37
CA THR A 23 1.65 16.25 -12.81
C THR A 23 1.11 17.40 -11.96
N ILE A 24 1.24 17.28 -10.62
CA ILE A 24 0.81 18.32 -9.66
C ILE A 24 1.57 19.62 -9.91
N LEU A 25 2.89 19.57 -10.09
CA LEU A 25 3.73 20.73 -10.37
C LEU A 25 3.31 21.43 -11.68
N CYS A 26 3.05 20.66 -12.72
CA CYS A 26 2.59 21.19 -13.99
C CYS A 26 1.22 21.88 -13.84
N ALA A 27 0.26 21.24 -13.19
CA ALA A 27 -1.07 21.81 -12.97
C ALA A 27 -1.03 23.07 -12.08
N ALA A 28 -0.28 23.02 -10.99
CA ALA A 28 -0.15 24.15 -10.06
C ALA A 28 0.44 25.41 -10.74
N ARG A 29 1.43 25.21 -11.62
CA ARG A 29 2.00 26.30 -12.45
C ARG A 29 0.96 26.91 -13.39
N GLN A 30 0.20 26.06 -14.08
CA GLN A 30 -0.86 26.53 -14.99
C GLN A 30 -1.95 27.33 -14.25
N LEU A 31 -2.20 26.98 -13.00
CA LEU A 31 -3.15 27.68 -12.12
C LEU A 31 -2.56 28.92 -11.43
N GLY A 32 -1.28 29.24 -11.66
CA GLY A 32 -0.62 30.41 -11.06
C GLY A 32 -0.40 30.29 -9.56
N ILE A 33 -0.32 29.07 -9.01
CA ILE A 33 -0.07 28.84 -7.58
C ILE A 33 1.38 29.24 -7.26
N SER A 34 1.57 29.98 -6.17
CA SER A 34 2.90 30.43 -5.75
C SER A 34 3.82 29.25 -5.42
N ARG A 35 5.13 29.42 -5.69
CA ARG A 35 6.15 28.41 -5.37
C ARG A 35 6.12 28.02 -3.89
N GLU A 36 5.95 28.98 -3.00
CA GLU A 36 5.87 28.76 -1.55
C GLU A 36 4.68 27.86 -1.18
N SER A 37 3.51 28.14 -1.74
CA SER A 37 2.31 27.32 -1.52
C SER A 37 2.47 25.89 -2.05
N ILE A 38 3.14 25.73 -3.20
CA ILE A 38 3.44 24.41 -3.78
C ILE A 38 4.35 23.62 -2.83
N ILE A 39 5.46 24.21 -2.37
CA ILE A 39 6.41 23.56 -1.46
C ILE A 39 5.71 23.14 -0.17
N LYS A 40 4.98 24.06 0.45
CA LYS A 40 4.25 23.78 1.70
C LYS A 40 3.22 22.68 1.51
N GLY A 41 2.38 22.76 0.47
CA GLY A 41 1.36 21.75 0.20
C GLY A 41 1.91 20.37 -0.11
N MET A 42 3.10 20.28 -0.74
CA MET A 42 3.74 18.97 -0.99
C MET A 42 4.35 18.38 0.28
N ALA A 43 4.90 19.20 1.15
CA ALA A 43 5.53 18.74 2.40
C ALA A 43 4.52 18.33 3.47
N THR A 44 3.26 18.81 3.42
CA THR A 44 2.24 18.60 4.46
C THR A 44 0.93 18.04 3.93
N VAL A 45 0.94 17.36 2.78
CA VAL A 45 -0.31 16.92 2.13
C VAL A 45 -1.12 15.95 2.99
N CYS A 46 -0.48 15.02 3.69
CA CYS A 46 -1.17 14.06 4.55
C CYS A 46 -1.75 14.75 5.79
N GLU A 47 -0.95 15.62 6.43
CA GLU A 47 -1.38 16.39 7.60
C GLU A 47 -2.57 17.30 7.28
N THR A 48 -2.51 18.04 6.17
CA THR A 48 -3.51 19.05 5.83
C THR A 48 -4.78 18.48 5.22
N THR A 49 -4.72 17.33 4.55
CA THR A 49 -5.86 16.74 3.84
C THR A 49 -6.41 15.46 4.47
N GLY A 50 -5.69 14.87 5.43
CA GLY A 50 -6.03 13.57 5.99
C GLY A 50 -5.79 12.40 5.00
N LEU A 51 -5.02 12.62 3.93
CA LEU A 51 -4.71 11.56 2.96
C LEU A 51 -3.86 10.47 3.62
N THR A 52 -4.34 9.24 3.60
CA THR A 52 -3.70 8.07 4.22
C THR A 52 -3.56 6.92 3.22
N GLY A 53 -2.79 5.88 3.61
CA GLY A 53 -2.65 4.66 2.82
C GLY A 53 -1.85 4.82 1.53
N ARG A 54 -0.83 5.69 1.51
CA ARG A 54 0.10 5.87 0.39
C ARG A 54 1.52 5.59 0.83
N TRP A 55 1.95 4.33 0.77
CA TRP A 55 3.22 3.84 1.34
C TRP A 55 3.39 4.33 2.78
N GLN A 56 2.32 4.20 3.55
CA GLN A 56 2.23 4.72 4.91
C GLN A 56 2.85 3.75 5.90
N THR A 57 3.83 4.21 6.67
CA THR A 57 4.43 3.44 7.77
C THR A 57 3.50 3.42 8.98
N LEU A 58 3.19 2.23 9.48
CA LEU A 58 2.34 1.98 10.65
C LEU A 58 3.13 1.44 11.85
N GLY A 59 4.33 0.91 11.62
CA GLY A 59 5.23 0.36 12.64
C GLY A 59 6.63 0.24 12.09
N THR A 60 7.62 0.17 12.97
CA THR A 60 9.05 0.13 12.59
C THR A 60 9.76 -1.17 13.00
N GLN A 61 9.20 -1.95 13.95
CA GLN A 61 9.78 -3.21 14.44
C GLN A 61 8.65 -4.20 14.79
N PRO A 62 8.22 -5.04 13.85
CA PRO A 62 8.60 -5.11 12.44
C PRO A 62 8.24 -3.85 11.66
N LEU A 63 8.88 -3.64 10.51
CA LEU A 63 8.46 -2.59 9.60
C LEU A 63 7.09 -2.95 9.05
N VAL A 64 6.10 -2.08 9.24
CA VAL A 64 4.74 -2.25 8.73
C VAL A 64 4.40 -1.11 7.82
N ILE A 65 4.04 -1.41 6.57
CA ILE A 65 3.61 -0.43 5.59
C ILE A 65 2.26 -0.82 4.99
N CYS A 66 1.38 0.15 4.78
CA CYS A 66 0.17 -0.04 4.01
C CYS A 66 0.12 0.85 2.76
N ASP A 67 -0.47 0.33 1.68
CA ASP A 67 -0.71 1.08 0.45
C ASP A 67 -2.00 0.67 -0.23
N THR A 68 -2.75 1.66 -0.73
CA THR A 68 -4.05 1.48 -1.39
C THR A 68 -3.94 1.11 -2.87
N GLY A 69 -2.75 0.80 -3.38
CA GLY A 69 -2.55 0.32 -4.75
C GLY A 69 -3.42 -0.91 -5.04
N HIS A 70 -4.22 -0.82 -6.11
CA HIS A 70 -5.28 -1.79 -6.36
C HIS A 70 -5.43 -2.19 -7.84
N ASN A 71 -4.54 -1.72 -8.71
CA ASN A 71 -4.55 -2.04 -10.13
C ASN A 71 -3.16 -2.37 -10.65
N ALA A 72 -3.07 -3.00 -11.82
CA ALA A 72 -1.82 -3.43 -12.44
C ALA A 72 -0.79 -2.30 -12.58
N GLY A 73 -1.23 -1.10 -12.99
CA GLY A 73 -0.35 0.06 -13.15
C GLY A 73 0.30 0.52 -11.85
N GLY A 74 -0.43 0.48 -10.72
CA GLY A 74 0.12 0.78 -9.39
C GLY A 74 1.04 -0.34 -8.90
N TRP A 75 0.66 -1.61 -9.15
CA TRP A 75 1.43 -2.77 -8.68
C TRP A 75 2.79 -2.92 -9.36
N GLN A 76 3.00 -2.42 -10.57
CA GLN A 76 4.34 -2.36 -11.18
C GLN A 76 5.34 -1.62 -10.29
N TYR A 77 4.94 -0.49 -9.69
CA TYR A 77 5.80 0.29 -8.80
C TYR A 77 5.87 -0.28 -7.38
N LEU A 78 4.74 -0.77 -6.87
CA LEU A 78 4.68 -1.34 -5.52
C LEU A 78 5.50 -2.63 -5.42
N ALA A 79 5.42 -3.52 -6.40
CA ALA A 79 6.20 -4.75 -6.42
C ALA A 79 7.70 -4.47 -6.41
N GLU A 80 8.15 -3.50 -7.21
CA GLU A 80 9.53 -3.04 -7.22
C GLU A 80 9.93 -2.45 -5.85
N GLN A 81 9.12 -1.55 -5.31
CA GLN A 81 9.41 -0.90 -4.02
C GLN A 81 9.41 -1.90 -2.86
N ILE A 82 8.49 -2.87 -2.84
CA ILE A 82 8.47 -3.97 -1.87
C ILE A 82 9.75 -4.81 -1.97
N SER A 83 10.23 -5.11 -3.18
CA SER A 83 11.43 -5.91 -3.40
C SER A 83 12.72 -5.23 -2.94
N GLN A 84 12.72 -3.91 -2.77
CA GLN A 84 13.86 -3.11 -2.30
C GLN A 84 13.89 -2.98 -0.77
N VAL A 85 12.87 -3.44 -0.05
CA VAL A 85 12.87 -3.41 1.41
C VAL A 85 13.76 -4.53 1.94
N GLU A 86 14.81 -4.15 2.67
CA GLU A 86 15.67 -5.11 3.36
C GLU A 86 14.92 -5.73 4.55
N CYS A 87 14.73 -7.05 4.54
CA CYS A 87 14.04 -7.80 5.59
C CYS A 87 14.40 -9.28 5.53
N ASP A 88 14.24 -9.98 6.66
CA ASP A 88 14.44 -11.43 6.72
C ASP A 88 13.27 -12.16 6.04
N THR A 89 12.05 -11.76 6.33
CA THR A 89 10.83 -12.30 5.71
C THR A 89 9.88 -11.18 5.31
N CYS A 90 9.42 -11.22 4.05
CA CYS A 90 8.32 -10.38 3.58
C CYS A 90 6.98 -11.08 3.86
N ARG A 91 6.07 -10.41 4.57
CA ARG A 91 4.72 -10.88 4.92
C ARG A 91 3.69 -9.98 4.27
N MET A 92 2.77 -10.57 3.52
CA MET A 92 1.80 -9.84 2.69
C MET A 92 0.38 -10.07 3.20
N VAL A 93 -0.22 -9.10 3.88
CA VAL A 93 -1.66 -9.08 4.16
C VAL A 93 -2.35 -8.52 2.95
N PHE A 94 -3.01 -9.39 2.17
CA PHE A 94 -3.43 -9.03 0.83
C PHE A 94 -4.88 -9.44 0.54
N GLY A 95 -5.66 -8.49 0.00
CA GLY A 95 -7.04 -8.71 -0.43
C GLY A 95 -7.42 -7.82 -1.60
N MET A 96 -8.33 -8.29 -2.45
CA MET A 96 -8.77 -7.59 -3.66
C MET A 96 -10.30 -7.42 -3.72
N VAL A 97 -10.74 -6.60 -4.66
CA VAL A 97 -12.14 -6.43 -5.06
C VAL A 97 -12.36 -6.96 -6.49
N ASP A 98 -13.61 -7.29 -6.80
CA ASP A 98 -14.04 -8.04 -7.97
C ASP A 98 -13.91 -7.34 -9.32
N ASP A 99 -13.71 -6.02 -9.34
CA ASP A 99 -13.61 -5.20 -10.57
C ASP A 99 -12.16 -4.99 -11.06
N LYS A 100 -11.19 -5.74 -10.53
CA LYS A 100 -9.77 -5.58 -10.86
C LYS A 100 -9.23 -6.78 -11.63
N ASP A 101 -8.25 -6.52 -12.48
CA ASP A 101 -7.50 -7.57 -13.17
C ASP A 101 -6.60 -8.31 -12.16
N MET A 102 -7.15 -9.39 -11.60
CA MET A 102 -6.49 -10.19 -10.58
C MET A 102 -5.26 -10.90 -11.17
N ASP A 103 -5.35 -11.40 -12.39
CA ASP A 103 -4.23 -12.12 -13.03
C ASP A 103 -3.02 -11.21 -13.20
N ALA A 104 -3.23 -9.99 -13.71
CA ALA A 104 -2.17 -9.03 -13.88
C ALA A 104 -1.50 -8.63 -12.55
N VAL A 105 -2.29 -8.51 -11.47
CA VAL A 105 -1.73 -8.19 -10.14
C VAL A 105 -0.98 -9.38 -9.56
N MET A 106 -1.58 -10.60 -9.57
CA MET A 106 -0.95 -11.82 -9.03
C MET A 106 0.39 -12.13 -9.67
N ALA A 107 0.54 -11.87 -10.96
CA ALA A 107 1.78 -12.07 -11.70
C ALA A 107 2.95 -11.22 -11.19
N MET A 108 2.66 -10.05 -10.57
CA MET A 108 3.65 -9.09 -10.06
C MET A 108 3.97 -9.28 -8.57
N LEU A 109 3.16 -10.04 -7.84
CA LEU A 109 3.34 -10.22 -6.40
C LEU A 109 4.64 -10.98 -6.06
N PRO A 110 5.35 -10.62 -4.96
CA PRO A 110 6.59 -11.29 -4.54
C PRO A 110 6.39 -12.78 -4.28
N LYS A 111 7.13 -13.65 -4.98
CA LYS A 111 7.00 -15.10 -4.85
C LYS A 111 7.64 -15.68 -3.59
N ASN A 112 8.58 -14.95 -3.00
CA ASN A 112 9.30 -15.32 -1.78
C ASN A 112 8.65 -14.76 -0.50
N ALA A 113 7.45 -14.20 -0.59
CA ALA A 113 6.70 -13.69 0.54
C ALA A 113 5.75 -14.75 1.12
N THR A 114 5.40 -14.59 2.41
CA THR A 114 4.32 -15.34 3.08
C THR A 114 3.03 -14.54 3.02
N TYR A 115 1.96 -15.14 2.48
CA TYR A 115 0.70 -14.44 2.29
C TYR A 115 -0.33 -14.74 3.39
N TYR A 116 -0.96 -13.68 3.87
CA TYR A 116 -2.13 -13.67 4.76
C TYR A 116 -3.29 -13.15 3.93
N TRP A 117 -3.93 -14.06 3.19
CA TRP A 117 -5.01 -13.71 2.27
C TRP A 117 -6.21 -13.23 3.04
N THR A 118 -6.75 -12.07 2.68
CA THR A 118 -7.86 -11.48 3.41
C THR A 118 -8.95 -10.96 2.49
N GLN A 119 -10.07 -10.57 3.08
CA GLN A 119 -11.17 -9.89 2.42
C GLN A 119 -11.61 -8.69 3.25
N ALA A 120 -11.89 -7.57 2.58
CA ALA A 120 -12.41 -6.38 3.23
C ALA A 120 -13.91 -6.51 3.54
N GLU A 121 -14.40 -5.72 4.49
CA GLU A 121 -15.82 -5.67 4.87
C GLU A 121 -16.65 -4.89 3.85
N THR A 122 -16.72 -5.39 2.61
CA THR A 122 -17.49 -4.83 1.50
C THR A 122 -18.08 -5.93 0.63
N LYS A 123 -19.25 -5.66 0.03
CA LYS A 123 -19.90 -6.58 -0.93
C LYS A 123 -19.05 -6.84 -2.19
N ARG A 124 -18.09 -5.98 -2.47
CA ARG A 124 -17.18 -6.09 -3.62
C ARG A 124 -15.93 -6.91 -3.33
N ALA A 125 -15.71 -7.32 -2.09
CA ALA A 125 -14.53 -8.09 -1.74
C ALA A 125 -14.58 -9.47 -2.38
N VAL A 126 -13.47 -9.86 -2.99
CA VAL A 126 -13.24 -11.26 -3.35
C VAL A 126 -12.93 -12.03 -2.07
N SER A 127 -13.54 -13.21 -1.88
CA SER A 127 -13.30 -13.99 -0.67
C SER A 127 -11.82 -14.41 -0.56
N SER A 128 -11.30 -14.44 0.65
CA SER A 128 -9.90 -14.78 0.91
C SER A 128 -9.52 -16.17 0.40
N THR A 129 -10.46 -17.12 0.39
CA THR A 129 -10.27 -18.48 -0.15
C THR A 129 -10.13 -18.49 -1.68
N VAL A 130 -10.89 -17.64 -2.38
CA VAL A 130 -10.79 -17.48 -3.85
C VAL A 130 -9.46 -16.81 -4.22
N ILE A 131 -9.06 -15.74 -3.49
CA ILE A 131 -7.77 -15.08 -3.70
C ILE A 131 -6.63 -16.07 -3.45
N MET A 132 -6.70 -16.87 -2.38
CA MET A 132 -5.70 -17.91 -2.09
C MET A 132 -5.61 -18.93 -3.23
N ALA A 133 -6.75 -19.44 -3.70
CA ALA A 133 -6.77 -20.41 -4.80
C ALA A 133 -6.10 -19.82 -6.05
N LYS A 134 -6.41 -18.57 -6.38
CA LYS A 134 -5.79 -17.84 -7.49
C LYS A 134 -4.28 -17.64 -7.26
N GLY A 135 -3.88 -17.23 -6.06
CA GLY A 135 -2.47 -17.07 -5.70
C GLY A 135 -1.64 -18.34 -5.91
N LYS A 136 -2.20 -19.52 -5.61
CA LYS A 136 -1.52 -20.81 -5.85
C LYS A 136 -1.19 -21.05 -7.32
N GLU A 137 -2.02 -20.59 -8.26
CA GLU A 137 -1.74 -20.70 -9.71
C GLU A 137 -0.48 -19.92 -10.10
N TYR A 138 -0.13 -18.89 -9.33
CA TYR A 138 1.06 -18.04 -9.51
C TYR A 138 2.23 -18.43 -8.60
N GLY A 139 2.13 -19.52 -7.84
CA GLY A 139 3.16 -19.99 -6.92
C GLY A 139 3.26 -19.17 -5.63
N LEU A 140 2.21 -18.43 -5.27
CA LEU A 140 2.13 -17.64 -4.04
C LEU A 140 1.54 -18.49 -2.92
N ASN A 141 2.24 -18.57 -1.78
CA ASN A 141 1.88 -19.45 -0.66
C ASN A 141 1.38 -18.65 0.54
N GLY A 142 0.28 -19.09 1.13
CA GLY A 142 -0.26 -18.42 2.31
C GLY A 142 -1.56 -19.03 2.82
N THR A 143 -2.10 -18.42 3.88
CA THR A 143 -3.28 -18.86 4.62
C THR A 143 -4.42 -17.85 4.45
N PRO A 144 -5.69 -18.28 4.27
CA PRO A 144 -6.84 -17.38 4.18
C PRO A 144 -7.36 -17.03 5.57
N TYR A 145 -7.77 -15.78 5.73
CA TYR A 145 -8.35 -15.21 6.95
C TYR A 145 -9.73 -14.58 6.64
N PRO A 146 -10.66 -14.59 7.59
CA PRO A 146 -12.03 -14.11 7.36
C PRO A 146 -12.12 -12.59 7.19
N ASP A 147 -11.18 -11.83 7.72
CA ASP A 147 -11.16 -10.37 7.72
C ASP A 147 -9.73 -9.82 7.80
N VAL A 148 -9.61 -8.51 7.52
CA VAL A 148 -8.32 -7.80 7.47
C VAL A 148 -7.60 -7.82 8.82
N ILE A 149 -8.33 -7.65 9.91
CA ILE A 149 -7.75 -7.56 11.25
C ILE A 149 -7.20 -8.90 11.72
N SER A 150 -7.91 -9.99 11.43
CA SER A 150 -7.45 -11.35 11.74
C SER A 150 -6.18 -11.68 10.96
N ALA A 151 -6.12 -11.36 9.66
CA ALA A 151 -4.93 -11.53 8.82
C ALA A 151 -3.74 -10.69 9.33
N TYR A 152 -3.99 -9.41 9.63
CA TYR A 152 -2.97 -8.49 10.12
C TYR A 152 -2.38 -8.93 11.47
N ARG A 153 -3.24 -9.34 12.42
CA ARG A 153 -2.79 -9.87 13.72
C ARG A 153 -1.95 -11.14 13.56
N ALA A 154 -2.37 -12.05 12.70
CA ALA A 154 -1.59 -13.25 12.42
C ALA A 154 -0.22 -12.90 11.83
N ALA A 155 -0.17 -11.98 10.85
CA ALA A 155 1.09 -11.52 10.26
C ALA A 155 2.03 -10.89 11.30
N LEU A 156 1.50 -10.09 12.24
CA LEU A 156 2.29 -9.50 13.32
C LEU A 156 2.74 -10.54 14.37
N THR A 157 1.92 -11.54 14.66
CA THR A 157 2.27 -12.61 15.61
C THR A 157 3.40 -13.46 15.08
N ASP A 158 3.43 -13.73 13.77
CA ASP A 158 4.45 -14.53 13.10
C ASP A 158 5.73 -13.73 12.79
N ALA A 159 5.68 -12.39 12.88
CA ALA A 159 6.78 -11.52 12.47
C ALA A 159 7.85 -11.36 13.54
N ALA A 160 9.11 -11.51 13.14
CA ALA A 160 10.27 -11.01 13.89
C ALA A 160 10.44 -9.49 13.70
N SER A 161 11.22 -8.84 14.55
CA SER A 161 11.49 -7.39 14.47
C SER A 161 12.20 -6.96 13.17
N THR A 162 12.87 -7.89 12.50
CA THR A 162 13.59 -7.72 11.23
C THR A 162 12.73 -8.03 10.00
N ASP A 163 11.48 -8.48 10.20
CA ASP A 163 10.56 -8.75 9.11
C ASP A 163 9.88 -7.47 8.57
N PHE A 164 9.35 -7.60 7.37
CA PHE A 164 8.53 -6.57 6.73
C PHE A 164 7.11 -7.08 6.56
N VAL A 165 6.13 -6.31 7.04
CA VAL A 165 4.70 -6.58 6.86
C VAL A 165 4.11 -5.52 5.93
N PHE A 166 3.63 -5.95 4.77
CA PHE A 166 2.88 -5.09 3.85
C PHE A 166 1.39 -5.39 3.93
N VAL A 167 0.55 -4.34 3.95
CA VAL A 167 -0.91 -4.48 3.93
C VAL A 167 -1.49 -3.72 2.74
N GLY A 168 -2.20 -4.42 1.85
CA GLY A 168 -2.74 -3.78 0.66
C GLY A 168 -3.52 -4.68 -0.30
N GLY A 169 -3.48 -4.31 -1.60
CA GLY A 169 -4.22 -4.95 -2.69
C GLY A 169 -5.57 -4.29 -2.98
N SER A 170 -6.14 -3.56 -2.01
CA SER A 170 -7.37 -2.79 -2.17
C SER A 170 -7.40 -1.60 -1.21
N SER A 171 -8.00 -0.50 -1.65
CA SER A 171 -8.29 0.63 -0.76
C SER A 171 -9.22 0.26 0.40
N TYR A 172 -10.12 -0.71 0.21
CA TYR A 172 -11.00 -1.21 1.28
C TYR A 172 -10.23 -1.98 2.34
N VAL A 173 -9.23 -2.80 1.96
CA VAL A 173 -8.36 -3.51 2.91
C VAL A 173 -7.61 -2.50 3.80
N VAL A 174 -7.04 -1.46 3.20
CA VAL A 174 -6.33 -0.42 3.95
C VAL A 174 -7.30 0.40 4.82
N ALA A 175 -8.49 0.71 4.34
CA ALA A 175 -9.50 1.44 5.12
C ALA A 175 -9.95 0.65 6.36
N ASP A 176 -10.24 -0.65 6.22
CA ASP A 176 -10.62 -1.52 7.35
C ASP A 176 -9.49 -1.58 8.39
N LEU A 177 -8.24 -1.70 7.94
CA LEU A 177 -7.08 -1.69 8.83
C LEU A 177 -6.96 -0.36 9.60
N LEU A 178 -6.92 0.77 8.89
CA LEU A 178 -6.69 2.07 9.50
C LEU A 178 -7.81 2.48 10.45
N THR A 179 -9.08 2.22 10.10
CA THR A 179 -10.23 2.49 10.97
C THR A 179 -10.10 1.76 12.31
N ARG A 180 -9.67 0.49 12.29
CA ARG A 180 -9.53 -0.30 13.52
C ARG A 180 -8.30 0.06 14.35
N ILE A 181 -7.23 0.53 13.71
CA ILE A 181 -6.03 1.02 14.45
C ILE A 181 -6.36 2.34 15.15
N ILE A 182 -7.00 3.28 14.45
CA ILE A 182 -7.36 4.60 15.01
C ILE A 182 -8.31 4.45 16.21
N GLN A 183 -9.32 3.57 16.13
CA GLN A 183 -10.26 3.31 17.23
C GLN A 183 -9.62 2.75 18.49
N LYS A 184 -8.41 2.20 18.43
CA LYS A 184 -7.69 1.67 19.60
C LYS A 184 -6.78 2.72 20.28
N THR A 185 -6.55 3.82 19.62
CA THR A 185 -5.64 4.89 20.11
C THR A 185 -6.42 6.03 20.77
N THR A 186 -7.75 6.00 20.66
CA THR A 186 -8.69 6.92 21.31
C THR A 186 -9.33 6.25 22.54
#